data_dd16f6465ccabf9303317df52fd0ef9f
#
_entry.id   dd16f6465ccabf9303317df52fd0ef9f
#
_cell.length_a   1.000
_cell.length_b   1.000
_cell.length_c   1.000
_cell.angle_alpha   90.00
_cell.angle_beta   90.00
_cell.angle_gamma   90.00
#
_symmetry.space_group_name_H-M   'P 1'
#
loop_
_entity.id
_entity.type
_entity.pdbx_description
1 polymer ?
#
loop_
_entity_poly.entity_id
_entity_poly.type
_entity_poly.pdbx_seq_one_letter_code
_entity_poly.pdbx_strand_id
1 'polypeptide(L)'
;QVQLQQSGAELMKPGASVKLSCKATGYTFTGYWIEWVKQRPGHGLEWIGEILPGSGSTNYNEKFKGKATFTADTSSNTAYMQLSSLTTEDSAIYYCARRAWAYWGQGTLVTVSA
;
A
#
# COMPACT_ATOMS: atom_id res chain seq x y z
N GLN A 1 -1.41 7.63 20.30
CA GLN A 1 -2.34 6.81 19.53
C GLN A 1 -1.79 6.48 18.15
N VAL A 2 -2.07 5.26 17.72
CA VAL A 2 -1.60 4.78 16.42
C VAL A 2 -2.40 5.42 15.30
N GLN A 3 -1.70 5.96 14.29
CA GLN A 3 -2.34 6.49 13.10
C GLN A 3 -1.54 6.09 11.88
N LEU A 4 -2.27 5.77 10.80
CA LEU A 4 -1.68 5.51 9.48
C LEU A 4 -2.33 6.50 8.51
N GLN A 5 -1.52 7.40 7.96
CA GLN A 5 -2.00 8.46 7.07
C GLN A 5 -1.55 8.17 5.66
N GLN A 6 -2.50 7.98 4.76
CA GLN A 6 -2.21 7.65 3.37
C GLN A 6 -2.27 8.87 2.46
N SER A 7 -1.57 8.78 1.33
CA SER A 7 -1.54 9.83 0.32
C SER A 7 -2.90 9.95 -0.39
N GLY A 8 -3.07 11.07 -1.08
CA GLY A 8 -4.34 11.41 -1.72
C GLY A 8 -4.63 10.62 -2.99
N ALA A 9 -5.87 10.78 -3.46
CA ALA A 9 -6.36 10.06 -4.64
C ALA A 9 -5.50 10.37 -5.88
N GLU A 10 -5.36 9.36 -6.74
CA GLU A 10 -4.56 9.46 -7.96
C GLU A 10 -5.40 9.11 -9.17
N LEU A 11 -5.32 9.94 -10.20
CA LEU A 11 -5.95 9.68 -11.50
C LEU A 11 -4.83 9.40 -12.49
N MET A 12 -4.76 8.18 -12.99
CA MET A 12 -3.62 7.70 -13.77
C MET A 12 -4.06 7.21 -15.14
N LYS A 13 -3.11 7.15 -16.07
CA LYS A 13 -3.33 6.59 -17.40
C LYS A 13 -2.78 5.16 -17.46
N PRO A 14 -3.35 4.31 -18.34
CA PRO A 14 -2.80 2.96 -18.52
C PRO A 14 -1.32 3.02 -18.91
N GLY A 15 -0.55 2.10 -18.38
CA GLY A 15 0.89 2.01 -18.63
C GLY A 15 1.75 2.84 -17.69
N ALA A 16 1.16 3.77 -16.94
CA ALA A 16 1.89 4.59 -15.98
C ALA A 16 2.21 3.81 -14.71
N SER A 17 3.02 4.42 -13.85
CA SER A 17 3.32 3.91 -12.51
C SER A 17 2.88 4.93 -11.47
N VAL A 18 2.50 4.46 -10.30
CA VAL A 18 2.12 5.32 -9.18
C VAL A 18 2.76 4.82 -7.90
N LYS A 19 3.12 5.74 -7.02
CA LYS A 19 3.72 5.39 -5.73
C LYS A 19 2.83 5.95 -4.62
N LEU A 20 2.25 5.06 -3.83
CA LEU A 20 1.38 5.41 -2.72
C LEU A 20 2.18 5.43 -1.43
N SER A 21 1.81 6.31 -0.50
CA SER A 21 2.52 6.42 0.77
C SER A 21 1.58 6.16 1.95
N CYS A 22 2.19 5.71 3.05
CA CYS A 22 1.50 5.39 4.29
C CYS A 22 2.42 5.84 5.42
N LYS A 23 2.10 6.97 6.05
CA LYS A 23 2.90 7.50 7.15
C LYS A 23 2.35 7.00 8.47
N ALA A 24 3.20 6.42 9.29
CA ALA A 24 2.83 5.82 10.56
C ALA A 24 3.28 6.72 11.72
N THR A 25 2.39 6.89 12.71
CA THR A 25 2.72 7.63 13.94
C THR A 25 2.15 6.88 15.13
N GLY A 26 2.70 7.14 16.33
CA GLY A 26 2.16 6.64 17.58
C GLY A 26 2.66 5.28 18.01
N TYR A 27 3.65 4.71 17.31
CA TYR A 27 4.24 3.43 17.69
C TYR A 27 5.63 3.30 17.06
N THR A 28 6.36 2.25 17.42
CA THR A 28 7.69 1.98 16.87
C THR A 28 7.56 1.39 15.47
N PHE A 29 7.84 2.22 14.47
CA PHE A 29 7.62 1.90 13.05
C PHE A 29 8.31 0.59 12.65
N THR A 30 9.53 0.34 13.13
CA THR A 30 10.31 -0.85 12.75
C THR A 30 9.86 -2.12 13.47
N GLY A 31 8.91 -2.03 14.39
CA GLY A 31 8.50 -3.17 15.20
C GLY A 31 7.33 -3.97 14.65
N TYR A 32 6.69 -3.52 13.57
CA TYR A 32 5.47 -4.17 13.07
C TYR A 32 5.47 -4.18 11.56
N TRP A 33 4.97 -5.28 10.99
CA TRP A 33 4.75 -5.39 9.55
C TRP A 33 3.66 -4.41 9.12
N ILE A 34 3.87 -3.77 7.97
CA ILE A 34 2.84 -2.97 7.29
C ILE A 34 2.29 -3.83 6.16
N GLU A 35 0.98 -4.01 6.16
CA GLU A 35 0.26 -4.80 5.16
C GLU A 35 -0.35 -3.86 4.14
N TRP A 36 -0.41 -4.30 2.88
CA TRP A 36 -1.10 -3.56 1.83
C TRP A 36 -2.23 -4.41 1.28
N VAL A 37 -3.41 -3.78 1.12
CA VAL A 37 -4.65 -4.47 0.75
C VAL A 37 -5.34 -3.69 -0.35
N LYS A 38 -5.92 -4.42 -1.30
CA LYS A 38 -6.65 -3.85 -2.45
C LYS A 38 -8.13 -4.13 -2.28
N GLN A 39 -8.97 -3.11 -2.51
CA GLN A 39 -10.42 -3.25 -2.47
C GLN A 39 -11.01 -2.74 -3.77
N ARG A 40 -11.62 -3.64 -4.56
CA ARG A 40 -12.39 -3.30 -5.75
C ARG A 40 -13.84 -3.67 -5.54
N PRO A 41 -14.79 -2.87 -6.09
CA PRO A 41 -16.19 -3.26 -6.03
C PRO A 41 -16.38 -4.67 -6.61
N GLY A 42 -17.09 -5.52 -5.88
CA GLY A 42 -17.39 -6.88 -6.29
C GLY A 42 -16.27 -7.90 -6.15
N HIS A 43 -15.11 -7.50 -5.63
CA HIS A 43 -13.94 -8.39 -5.49
C HIS A 43 -13.48 -8.55 -4.04
N GLY A 44 -14.14 -7.88 -3.07
CA GLY A 44 -13.75 -7.95 -1.66
C GLY A 44 -12.37 -7.37 -1.40
N LEU A 45 -11.77 -7.79 -0.29
CA LEU A 45 -10.42 -7.38 0.08
C LEU A 45 -9.44 -8.41 -0.43
N GLU A 46 -8.33 -7.91 -0.99
CA GLU A 46 -7.29 -8.76 -1.56
C GLU A 46 -5.95 -8.35 -0.97
N TRP A 47 -5.26 -9.29 -0.30
CA TRP A 47 -3.96 -9.02 0.31
C TRP A 47 -2.90 -8.94 -0.78
N ILE A 48 -2.15 -7.82 -0.80
CA ILE A 48 -1.08 -7.60 -1.78
C ILE A 48 0.25 -8.11 -1.23
N GLY A 49 0.53 -7.81 0.03
CA GLY A 49 1.77 -8.20 0.65
C GLY A 49 2.08 -7.37 1.88
N GLU A 50 3.31 -7.45 2.35
CA GLU A 50 3.72 -6.79 3.58
C GLU A 50 5.20 -6.44 3.56
N ILE A 51 5.57 -5.46 4.36
CA ILE A 51 6.95 -5.05 4.56
C ILE A 51 7.20 -4.85 6.06
N LEU A 52 8.38 -5.29 6.54
CA LEU A 52 8.83 -4.97 7.89
C LEU A 52 9.84 -3.82 7.79
N PRO A 53 9.46 -2.61 8.15
CA PRO A 53 10.35 -1.45 8.02
C PRO A 53 11.64 -1.64 8.81
N GLY A 54 12.73 -1.14 8.25
CA GLY A 54 14.05 -1.23 8.87
C GLY A 54 14.82 -2.47 8.51
N SER A 55 14.14 -3.60 8.31
CA SER A 55 14.81 -4.86 7.96
C SER A 55 14.96 -5.06 6.46
N GLY A 56 14.08 -4.42 5.68
CA GLY A 56 13.99 -4.66 4.24
C GLY A 56 13.24 -5.93 3.87
N SER A 57 12.72 -6.67 4.85
CA SER A 57 11.97 -7.90 4.59
C SER A 57 10.62 -7.58 3.95
N THR A 58 10.28 -8.32 2.92
CA THR A 58 9.00 -8.18 2.22
C THR A 58 8.43 -9.56 1.91
N ASN A 59 7.11 -9.63 1.87
CA ASN A 59 6.39 -10.81 1.37
C ASN A 59 5.33 -10.32 0.41
N TYR A 60 5.23 -10.95 -0.75
CA TYR A 60 4.27 -10.58 -1.77
C TYR A 60 3.30 -11.72 -2.03
N ASN A 61 2.02 -11.39 -2.19
CA ASN A 61 1.08 -12.31 -2.81
C ASN A 61 1.58 -12.58 -4.23
N GLU A 62 1.65 -13.85 -4.60
CA GLU A 62 2.19 -14.27 -5.90
C GLU A 62 1.53 -13.50 -7.05
N LYS A 63 0.23 -13.22 -6.91
CA LYS A 63 -0.56 -12.52 -7.92
C LYS A 63 -0.04 -11.11 -8.20
N PHE A 64 0.61 -10.48 -7.23
CA PHE A 64 1.07 -9.08 -7.34
C PHE A 64 2.57 -8.96 -7.55
N LYS A 65 3.30 -10.08 -7.65
CA LYS A 65 4.72 -10.02 -7.97
C LYS A 65 4.89 -9.39 -9.35
N GLY A 66 5.81 -8.42 -9.45
CA GLY A 66 6.01 -7.67 -10.68
C GLY A 66 5.06 -6.51 -10.87
N LYS A 67 3.96 -6.45 -10.10
CA LYS A 67 3.01 -5.33 -10.12
C LYS A 67 3.31 -4.37 -8.98
N ALA A 68 3.48 -4.87 -7.77
CA ALA A 68 3.68 -4.06 -6.57
C ALA A 68 5.11 -4.17 -6.07
N THR A 69 5.67 -3.07 -5.57
CA THR A 69 6.98 -3.03 -4.94
C THR A 69 6.87 -2.21 -3.66
N PHE A 70 7.31 -2.80 -2.55
CA PHE A 70 7.26 -2.14 -1.24
C PHE A 70 8.61 -1.58 -0.86
N THR A 71 8.63 -0.37 -0.33
CA THR A 71 9.80 0.24 0.29
C THR A 71 9.36 0.95 1.57
N ALA A 72 10.33 1.32 2.40
CA ALA A 72 10.05 2.06 3.62
C ALA A 72 11.22 3.00 3.92
N ASP A 73 10.88 4.18 4.45
CA ASP A 73 11.85 5.17 4.89
C ASP A 73 11.68 5.33 6.40
N THR A 74 12.63 4.80 7.17
CA THR A 74 12.54 4.84 8.62
C THR A 74 12.76 6.25 9.19
N SER A 75 13.44 7.13 8.44
CA SER A 75 13.66 8.49 8.91
C SER A 75 12.37 9.32 8.91
N SER A 76 11.41 8.97 8.07
CA SER A 76 10.12 9.66 7.99
C SER A 76 8.96 8.78 8.44
N ASN A 77 9.23 7.55 8.88
CA ASN A 77 8.19 6.58 9.29
C ASN A 77 7.14 6.40 8.20
N THR A 78 7.59 6.27 6.95
CA THR A 78 6.68 6.17 5.82
C THR A 78 6.95 4.89 5.04
N ALA A 79 5.90 4.12 4.79
CA ALA A 79 5.95 2.96 3.91
C ALA A 79 5.38 3.36 2.54
N TYR A 80 5.90 2.74 1.49
CA TYR A 80 5.51 3.04 0.11
C TYR A 80 5.16 1.76 -0.62
N MET A 81 4.18 1.87 -1.50
CA MET A 81 3.89 0.82 -2.48
C MET A 81 3.86 1.45 -3.86
N GLN A 82 4.70 0.96 -4.75
CA GLN A 82 4.68 1.37 -6.15
C GLN A 82 3.94 0.32 -6.95
N LEU A 83 3.00 0.78 -7.78
CA LEU A 83 2.28 -0.05 -8.73
C LEU A 83 2.75 0.33 -10.12
N SER A 84 3.16 -0.66 -10.92
CA SER A 84 3.72 -0.43 -12.24
C SER A 84 2.80 -0.94 -13.34
N SER A 85 2.99 -0.41 -14.55
CA SER A 85 2.25 -0.84 -15.75
C SER A 85 0.76 -0.91 -15.50
N LEU A 86 0.19 0.21 -15.04
CA LEU A 86 -1.20 0.27 -14.60
C LEU A 86 -2.17 -0.09 -15.72
N THR A 87 -3.21 -0.84 -15.35
CA THR A 87 -4.34 -1.15 -16.22
C THR A 87 -5.63 -0.75 -15.49
N THR A 88 -6.76 -0.76 -16.20
CA THR A 88 -8.04 -0.43 -15.57
C THR A 88 -8.38 -1.37 -14.43
N GLU A 89 -7.83 -2.59 -14.41
CA GLU A 89 -8.06 -3.53 -13.32
C GLU A 89 -7.34 -3.13 -12.04
N ASP A 90 -6.39 -2.20 -12.13
CA ASP A 90 -5.71 -1.67 -10.95
C ASP A 90 -6.51 -0.56 -10.28
N SER A 91 -7.61 -0.11 -10.89
CA SER A 91 -8.51 0.87 -10.27
C SER A 91 -9.14 0.25 -9.04
N ALA A 92 -8.87 0.86 -7.88
CA ALA A 92 -9.28 0.31 -6.60
C ALA A 92 -8.98 1.31 -5.48
N ILE A 93 -9.45 1.02 -4.27
CA ILE A 93 -8.97 1.68 -3.07
C ILE A 93 -7.88 0.79 -2.47
N TYR A 94 -6.73 1.38 -2.17
CA TYR A 94 -5.60 0.67 -1.57
C TYR A 94 -5.43 1.12 -0.15
N TYR A 95 -5.34 0.16 0.77
CA TYR A 95 -5.17 0.43 2.20
C TYR A 95 -3.82 -0.08 2.67
N CYS A 96 -3.22 0.66 3.59
CA CYS A 96 -2.16 0.12 4.42
C CYS A 96 -2.74 -0.17 5.81
N ALA A 97 -2.19 -1.18 6.46
CA ALA A 97 -2.64 -1.57 7.79
C ALA A 97 -1.43 -2.10 8.57
N ARG A 98 -1.44 -1.90 9.89
CA ARG A 98 -0.45 -2.52 10.75
C ARG A 98 -0.92 -3.94 11.10
N ARG A 99 -0.02 -4.90 11.09
CA ARG A 99 -0.37 -6.23 11.57
C ARG A 99 -0.76 -6.15 13.05
N ALA A 100 -1.89 -6.76 13.50
CA ALA A 100 -2.74 -7.68 12.72
C ALA A 100 -4.07 -7.02 12.37
N TRP A 101 -4.03 -5.95 11.59
CA TRP A 101 -5.20 -5.28 11.01
C TRP A 101 -6.10 -4.56 12.05
N ALA A 102 -5.57 -4.26 13.23
CA ALA A 102 -6.28 -3.46 14.22
C ALA A 102 -6.28 -1.97 13.84
N TYR A 103 -5.30 -1.53 13.04
CA TYR A 103 -5.14 -0.13 12.64
C TYR A 103 -4.98 -0.06 11.14
N TRP A 104 -5.80 0.78 10.50
CA TRP A 104 -5.84 0.94 9.04
C TRP A 104 -5.63 2.40 8.67
N GLY A 105 -5.00 2.64 7.53
CA GLY A 105 -5.04 3.94 6.89
C GLY A 105 -6.45 4.21 6.33
N GLN A 106 -6.68 5.45 5.88
CA GLN A 106 -7.99 5.85 5.36
C GLN A 106 -8.24 5.34 3.94
N GLY A 107 -7.23 4.81 3.29
CA GLY A 107 -7.34 4.34 1.92
C GLY A 107 -6.93 5.41 0.91
N THR A 108 -6.40 4.96 -0.23
CA THR A 108 -6.07 5.82 -1.37
C THR A 108 -6.79 5.28 -2.60
N LEU A 109 -7.66 6.10 -3.19
CA LEU A 109 -8.33 5.75 -4.43
C LEU A 109 -7.37 5.95 -5.59
N VAL A 110 -7.17 4.92 -6.38
CA VAL A 110 -6.43 4.99 -7.65
C VAL A 110 -7.42 4.70 -8.76
N THR A 111 -7.52 5.62 -9.73
CA THR A 111 -8.36 5.46 -10.89
C THR A 111 -7.47 5.42 -12.12
N VAL A 112 -7.59 4.36 -12.91
CA VAL A 112 -6.84 4.20 -14.16
C VAL A 112 -7.82 4.29 -15.30
N SER A 113 -7.65 5.29 -16.14
CA SER A 113 -8.61 5.59 -17.20
C SER A 113 -7.86 5.99 -18.48
N ALA A 114 -8.32 5.47 -19.58
CA ALA A 114 -7.74 5.77 -20.90
C ALA A 114 -7.90 7.26 -21.26
#